data_79c87fd77fa8911ac74537b98f397463
#
_entry.id   79c87fd77fa8911ac74537b98f397463
#
_cell.length_a   1.000
_cell.length_b   1.000
_cell.length_c   1.000
_cell.angle_alpha   90.00
_cell.angle_beta   90.00
_cell.angle_gamma   90.00
#
_symmetry.space_group_name_H-M   'P 1'
#
loop_
_entity.id
_entity.type
_entity.pdbx_description
1 polymer ?
#
loop_
_entity_poly.entity_id
_entity_poly.type
_entity_poly.pdbx_seq_one_letter_code
_entity_poly.pdbx_strand_id
1 'polypeptide(L)'
;MAERHGRRDPKVHKKTQPHSHSGASTPTPSHHRRQKANAHNGPLKYNRCWDWIVVGGNCHYAKNRSTFTSYRRAPGKIGRSRVLGIGTVELQVQRGPRDPRPNKLVLEDVWHMPDARCNGLSVSKYTETNQPLSVESEGAHVEAKSDRDGEALWFGDPYCGCSRVVLTGDPKGDSYLRDEQMCALSVIASPEELDKLWSRVRQW
;
A
#
# COMPACT_ATOMS: atom_id res chain seq x y z
N MET A 1 -63.19 -2.20 3.47
CA MET A 1 -63.60 -0.91 4.09
C MET A 1 -62.40 0.02 3.84
N ALA A 2 -62.40 0.78 2.76
CA ALA A 2 -63.04 2.05 2.55
C ALA A 2 -62.47 3.07 3.57
N GLU A 3 -61.93 4.23 3.26
CA GLU A 3 -62.12 5.31 2.27
C GLU A 3 -60.95 6.29 2.42
N ARG A 4 -60.24 6.78 1.40
CA ARG A 4 -60.48 7.94 0.51
C ARG A 4 -60.73 9.29 1.22
N HIS A 5 -60.00 10.25 0.72
CA HIS A 5 -60.26 11.69 0.40
C HIS A 5 -59.08 12.55 0.83
N GLY A 6 -58.55 13.53 0.11
CA GLY A 6 -58.86 14.14 -1.17
C GLY A 6 -58.34 15.58 -1.16
N ARG A 7 -57.60 15.95 -2.21
CA ARG A 7 -57.54 17.23 -2.92
C ARG A 7 -57.48 18.58 -2.16
N ARG A 8 -56.56 19.47 -2.52
CA ARG A 8 -56.80 20.64 -3.41
C ARG A 8 -55.63 21.61 -3.45
N ASP A 9 -55.12 21.86 -4.70
CA ASP A 9 -54.54 23.18 -5.07
C ASP A 9 -55.64 24.23 -5.15
N PRO A 10 -55.35 25.55 -5.13
CA PRO A 10 -55.19 26.27 -6.37
C PRO A 10 -54.23 27.49 -6.40
N LYS A 11 -53.58 27.68 -7.54
CA LYS A 11 -53.61 28.81 -8.50
C LYS A 11 -53.29 30.25 -8.06
N VAL A 12 -52.21 30.77 -8.63
CA VAL A 12 -52.09 31.86 -9.66
C VAL A 12 -52.37 33.30 -9.15
N HIS A 13 -51.37 34.18 -9.36
CA HIS A 13 -51.56 35.48 -9.99
C HIS A 13 -50.26 36.08 -10.60
N LYS A 14 -50.37 36.42 -11.86
CA LYS A 14 -49.50 37.29 -12.70
C LYS A 14 -49.64 38.77 -12.28
N LYS A 15 -48.54 39.56 -12.50
CA LYS A 15 -48.62 40.94 -13.07
C LYS A 15 -47.18 41.45 -13.34
N THR A 16 -46.88 41.55 -14.59
CA THR A 16 -46.69 42.71 -15.50
C THR A 16 -45.61 43.75 -15.13
N GLN A 17 -44.68 43.88 -16.12
CA GLN A 17 -43.66 44.91 -16.35
C GLN A 17 -44.24 46.36 -16.42
N PRO A 18 -43.43 47.45 -16.45
CA PRO A 18 -42.74 47.83 -17.69
C PRO A 18 -41.34 48.54 -17.57
N HIS A 19 -40.56 48.40 -18.64
CA HIS A 19 -39.59 49.28 -19.35
C HIS A 19 -39.01 50.53 -18.66
N SER A 20 -37.69 50.67 -18.74
CA SER A 20 -37.08 51.80 -19.46
C SER A 20 -35.56 51.61 -19.71
N HIS A 21 -35.13 52.22 -20.78
CA HIS A 21 -33.91 52.16 -21.58
C HIS A 21 -32.62 52.68 -20.91
N SER A 22 -31.56 52.22 -21.47
CA SER A 22 -30.40 52.92 -22.05
C SER A 22 -29.05 52.72 -21.33
N GLY A 23 -28.04 52.41 -22.13
CA GLY A 23 -26.63 52.55 -21.74
C GLY A 23 -25.72 51.43 -22.24
N ALA A 24 -25.36 51.46 -23.50
CA ALA A 24 -24.30 50.63 -24.04
C ALA A 24 -22.95 51.02 -23.45
N SER A 25 -22.26 50.02 -22.87
CA SER A 25 -20.82 50.07 -22.70
C SER A 25 -20.32 48.63 -22.67
N THR A 26 -19.65 48.24 -23.74
CA THR A 26 -18.92 46.99 -23.84
C THR A 26 -17.75 46.97 -22.89
N PRO A 27 -17.61 45.97 -21.98
CA PRO A 27 -16.33 45.68 -21.34
C PRO A 27 -15.62 44.57 -22.11
N THR A 28 -14.44 44.90 -22.57
CA THR A 28 -13.36 44.04 -23.04
C THR A 28 -13.19 42.82 -22.13
N PRO A 29 -13.02 41.62 -22.68
CA PRO A 29 -12.71 40.45 -21.84
C PRO A 29 -11.26 40.55 -21.36
N SER A 30 -11.07 40.97 -20.12
CA SER A 30 -9.82 40.81 -19.42
C SER A 30 -9.57 39.31 -19.17
N HIS A 31 -8.60 38.77 -19.92
CA HIS A 31 -8.01 37.48 -19.67
C HIS A 31 -7.38 37.47 -18.25
N HIS A 32 -8.18 37.19 -17.24
CA HIS A 32 -7.64 36.75 -15.94
C HIS A 32 -7.10 35.33 -16.14
N ARG A 33 -5.87 35.27 -16.59
CA ARG A 33 -5.00 34.10 -16.48
C ARG A 33 -4.96 33.70 -15.01
N ARG A 34 -5.82 32.76 -14.63
CA ARG A 34 -5.82 32.12 -13.33
C ARG A 34 -4.45 31.48 -13.17
N GLN A 35 -3.53 32.19 -12.52
CA GLN A 35 -2.29 31.64 -12.00
C GLN A 35 -2.72 30.59 -10.97
N LYS A 36 -2.69 29.31 -11.39
CA LYS A 36 -2.65 28.21 -10.45
C LYS A 36 -1.40 28.44 -9.60
N ALA A 37 -1.61 28.83 -8.36
CA ALA A 37 -0.56 28.85 -7.36
C ALA A 37 0.02 27.44 -7.31
N ASN A 38 1.22 27.26 -7.85
CA ASN A 38 2.07 26.11 -7.61
C ASN A 38 2.58 26.20 -6.17
N ALA A 39 1.72 25.88 -5.22
CA ALA A 39 2.15 25.56 -3.87
C ALA A 39 2.64 24.10 -3.92
N HIS A 40 3.91 23.90 -3.61
CA HIS A 40 4.71 22.70 -3.35
C HIS A 40 5.76 22.37 -4.42
N ASN A 41 6.67 23.32 -4.64
CA ASN A 41 8.01 23.01 -5.13
C ASN A 41 8.99 22.88 -3.94
N GLY A 42 8.68 22.02 -2.98
CA GLY A 42 9.71 21.41 -2.16
C GLY A 42 10.32 20.23 -2.94
N PRO A 43 11.61 19.90 -2.77
CA PRO A 43 12.16 18.71 -3.40
C PRO A 43 11.28 17.52 -3.03
N LEU A 44 10.81 16.79 -4.05
CA LEU A 44 10.08 15.55 -3.85
C LEU A 44 11.00 14.61 -3.07
N LYS A 45 10.86 14.58 -1.76
CA LYS A 45 11.47 13.56 -0.92
C LYS A 45 10.74 12.26 -1.28
N TYR A 46 11.28 11.51 -2.24
CA TYR A 46 10.91 10.12 -2.43
C TYR A 46 11.40 9.33 -1.22
N ASN A 47 10.67 9.43 -0.13
CA ASN A 47 10.99 8.68 1.04
C ASN A 47 10.63 7.21 0.78
N ARG A 48 11.59 6.34 1.05
CA ARG A 48 11.41 4.91 0.94
C ARG A 48 10.51 4.45 2.11
N CYS A 49 9.57 3.56 1.81
CA CYS A 49 8.83 2.86 2.85
C CYS A 49 9.72 1.78 3.47
N TRP A 50 9.92 1.86 4.78
CA TRP A 50 10.69 0.88 5.54
C TRP A 50 9.81 -0.05 6.38
N ASP A 51 8.50 0.15 6.37
CA ASP A 51 7.57 -0.72 7.09
C ASP A 51 7.46 -2.07 6.36
N TRP A 52 8.07 -3.08 6.93
CA TRP A 52 7.94 -4.48 6.54
C TRP A 52 6.98 -5.16 7.49
N ILE A 53 5.76 -5.36 7.06
CA ILE A 53 4.71 -5.94 7.87
C ILE A 53 4.67 -7.46 7.65
N VAL A 54 4.61 -8.19 8.76
CA VAL A 54 4.39 -9.63 8.74
C VAL A 54 2.94 -9.89 8.36
N VAL A 55 2.72 -10.59 7.26
CA VAL A 55 1.39 -10.80 6.68
C VAL A 55 1.14 -12.28 6.39
N GLY A 56 -0.12 -12.66 6.31
CA GLY A 56 -0.53 -13.91 5.70
C GLY A 56 -0.45 -13.84 4.16
N GLY A 57 -1.14 -14.75 3.50
CA GLY A 57 -1.14 -14.84 2.03
C GLY A 57 0.08 -15.62 1.51
N ASN A 58 0.24 -15.65 0.18
CA ASN A 58 1.26 -16.46 -0.50
C ASN A 58 2.30 -15.62 -1.27
N CYS A 59 2.35 -14.31 -1.02
CA CYS A 59 3.23 -13.41 -1.74
C CYS A 59 3.97 -12.45 -0.81
N HIS A 60 5.31 -12.38 -0.95
CA HIS A 60 6.07 -11.21 -0.52
C HIS A 60 5.82 -10.04 -1.48
N TYR A 61 5.79 -8.82 -0.97
CA TYR A 61 5.70 -7.64 -1.83
C TYR A 61 6.43 -6.43 -1.26
N ALA A 62 6.91 -5.56 -2.14
CA ALA A 62 7.54 -4.31 -1.76
C ALA A 62 7.00 -3.13 -2.57
N LYS A 63 6.85 -1.99 -1.91
CA LYS A 63 6.30 -0.76 -2.48
C LYS A 63 7.29 -0.04 -3.40
N ASN A 64 8.55 0.01 -3.02
CA ASN A 64 9.55 0.85 -3.69
C ASN A 64 10.52 0.03 -4.52
N ARG A 65 10.77 0.44 -5.76
CA ARG A 65 11.77 -0.19 -6.65
C ARG A 65 13.18 -0.21 -6.03
N SER A 66 13.54 0.84 -5.27
CA SER A 66 14.83 0.96 -4.60
C SER A 66 15.07 -0.04 -3.45
N THR A 67 14.05 -0.83 -3.10
CA THR A 67 14.15 -1.88 -2.07
C THR A 67 14.85 -3.15 -2.60
N PHE A 68 14.81 -3.36 -3.92
CA PHE A 68 15.27 -4.59 -4.55
C PHE A 68 16.76 -4.57 -4.85
N THR A 69 17.45 -5.64 -4.50
CA THR A 69 18.85 -5.92 -4.87
C THR A 69 18.95 -6.55 -6.26
N SER A 70 18.02 -7.44 -6.61
CA SER A 70 17.82 -7.92 -7.98
C SER A 70 16.42 -7.57 -8.46
N TYR A 71 16.22 -7.44 -9.79
CA TYR A 71 14.89 -7.06 -10.29
C TYR A 71 14.70 -7.45 -11.75
N ARG A 72 13.55 -8.06 -12.03
CA ARG A 72 13.06 -8.30 -13.39
C ARG A 72 11.70 -7.65 -13.58
N ARG A 73 11.51 -7.02 -14.71
CA ARG A 73 10.23 -6.41 -15.07
C ARG A 73 9.20 -7.49 -15.40
N ALA A 74 8.02 -7.42 -14.77
CA ALA A 74 6.91 -8.33 -15.04
C ALA A 74 5.58 -7.60 -14.77
N PRO A 75 5.16 -6.68 -15.66
CA PRO A 75 3.96 -5.88 -15.43
C PRO A 75 2.70 -6.75 -15.45
N GLY A 76 1.83 -6.57 -14.45
CA GLY A 76 0.60 -7.31 -14.32
C GLY A 76 -0.24 -6.87 -13.14
N LYS A 77 -1.03 -7.81 -12.63
CA LYS A 77 -1.90 -7.59 -11.47
C LYS A 77 -1.97 -8.86 -10.63
N ILE A 78 -2.16 -8.67 -9.32
CA ILE A 78 -2.63 -9.68 -8.37
C ILE A 78 -3.90 -9.10 -7.75
N GLY A 79 -5.04 -9.74 -7.98
CA GLY A 79 -6.33 -9.16 -7.67
C GLY A 79 -6.52 -7.80 -8.36
N ARG A 80 -6.76 -6.76 -7.56
CA ARG A 80 -6.89 -5.39 -8.07
C ARG A 80 -5.58 -4.60 -8.04
N SER A 81 -4.54 -5.13 -7.43
CA SER A 81 -3.28 -4.43 -7.20
C SER A 81 -2.35 -4.56 -8.39
N ARG A 82 -1.74 -3.45 -8.78
CA ARG A 82 -0.76 -3.38 -9.86
C ARG A 82 0.57 -3.99 -9.44
N VAL A 83 1.13 -4.82 -10.31
CA VAL A 83 2.48 -5.37 -10.21
C VAL A 83 3.34 -4.79 -11.33
N LEU A 84 4.57 -4.41 -11.04
CA LEU A 84 5.52 -3.88 -12.02
C LEU A 84 6.68 -4.83 -12.33
N GLY A 85 6.99 -5.72 -11.40
CA GLY A 85 8.08 -6.66 -11.54
C GLY A 85 8.25 -7.53 -10.31
N ILE A 86 9.34 -8.29 -10.29
CA ILE A 86 9.71 -9.22 -9.24
C ILE A 86 11.22 -9.15 -8.99
N GLY A 87 11.65 -9.50 -7.80
CA GLY A 87 13.06 -9.58 -7.49
C GLY A 87 13.36 -10.02 -6.09
N THR A 88 14.61 -9.87 -5.70
CA THR A 88 15.13 -10.19 -4.38
C THR A 88 15.25 -8.93 -3.55
N VAL A 89 14.96 -9.05 -2.27
CA VAL A 89 15.15 -7.99 -1.27
C VAL A 89 16.04 -8.52 -0.16
N GLU A 90 17.00 -7.71 0.26
CA GLU A 90 17.87 -7.99 1.39
C GLU A 90 17.63 -6.95 2.48
N LEU A 91 17.34 -7.42 3.69
CA LEU A 91 17.09 -6.59 4.85
C LEU A 91 18.11 -6.90 5.94
N GLN A 92 18.61 -5.86 6.59
CA GLN A 92 19.35 -6.00 7.83
C GLN A 92 18.35 -5.93 8.99
N VAL A 93 18.15 -7.04 9.68
CA VAL A 93 17.18 -7.21 10.75
C VAL A 93 17.87 -7.46 12.09
N GLN A 94 17.20 -7.17 13.19
CA GLN A 94 17.62 -7.66 14.50
C GLN A 94 17.15 -9.09 14.66
N ARG A 95 17.94 -9.92 15.33
CA ARG A 95 17.63 -11.34 15.53
C ARG A 95 16.44 -11.55 16.47
N GLY A 96 16.39 -10.82 17.55
CA GLY A 96 15.33 -10.95 18.55
C GLY A 96 15.26 -9.76 19.50
N PRO A 97 14.22 -9.66 20.33
CA PRO A 97 14.03 -8.54 21.26
C PRO A 97 15.18 -8.39 22.28
N ARG A 98 15.82 -9.51 22.63
CA ARG A 98 16.98 -9.57 23.55
C ARG A 98 18.29 -9.79 22.84
N ASP A 99 18.27 -9.92 21.51
CA ASP A 99 19.44 -10.14 20.69
C ASP A 99 19.52 -9.08 19.58
N PRO A 100 20.19 -7.94 19.85
CA PRO A 100 20.30 -6.85 18.90
C PRO A 100 21.30 -7.12 17.74
N ARG A 101 21.95 -8.29 17.74
CA ARG A 101 22.90 -8.63 16.66
C ARG A 101 22.19 -8.59 15.32
N PRO A 102 22.83 -8.01 14.28
CA PRO A 102 22.25 -7.98 12.95
C PRO A 102 22.20 -9.38 12.35
N ASN A 103 21.17 -9.62 11.56
CA ASN A 103 21.08 -10.75 10.67
C ASN A 103 20.62 -10.28 9.29
N LYS A 104 21.04 -11.00 8.27
CA LYS A 104 20.64 -10.73 6.89
C LYS A 104 19.43 -11.58 6.55
N LEU A 105 18.29 -10.93 6.36
CA LEU A 105 17.07 -11.55 5.88
C LEU A 105 16.99 -11.37 4.36
N VAL A 106 16.99 -12.47 3.62
CA VAL A 106 16.85 -12.49 2.16
C VAL A 106 15.43 -12.95 1.82
N LEU A 107 14.71 -12.15 1.05
CA LEU A 107 13.39 -12.48 0.53
C LEU A 107 13.49 -12.59 -0.98
N GLU A 108 13.23 -13.78 -1.49
CA GLU A 108 13.15 -14.05 -2.93
C GLU A 108 11.71 -13.89 -3.44
N ASP A 109 11.58 -13.72 -4.74
CA ASP A 109 10.28 -13.62 -5.41
C ASP A 109 9.36 -12.55 -4.81
N VAL A 110 9.93 -11.41 -4.46
CA VAL A 110 9.19 -10.27 -3.93
C VAL A 110 8.54 -9.50 -5.09
N TRP A 111 7.21 -9.36 -5.07
CA TRP A 111 6.49 -8.59 -6.08
C TRP A 111 6.60 -7.09 -5.84
N HIS A 112 6.93 -6.33 -6.88
CA HIS A 112 6.92 -4.87 -6.81
C HIS A 112 5.51 -4.35 -7.00
N MET A 113 4.91 -3.85 -5.92
CA MET A 113 3.54 -3.36 -5.85
C MET A 113 3.52 -1.90 -5.40
N PRO A 114 3.67 -0.93 -6.30
CA PRO A 114 3.89 0.49 -5.95
C PRO A 114 2.70 1.13 -5.22
N ASP A 115 1.51 0.58 -5.41
CA ASP A 115 0.28 1.08 -4.79
C ASP A 115 0.01 0.46 -3.40
N ALA A 116 0.88 -0.46 -2.94
CA ALA A 116 0.79 -1.03 -1.59
C ALA A 116 1.03 0.04 -0.51
N ARG A 117 0.39 -0.12 0.64
CA ARG A 117 0.57 0.80 1.78
C ARG A 117 1.89 0.60 2.53
N CYS A 118 2.41 -0.61 2.50
CA CYS A 118 3.66 -1.02 3.16
C CYS A 118 4.36 -2.06 2.31
N ASN A 119 5.47 -2.59 2.80
CA ASN A 119 6.04 -3.82 2.30
C ASN A 119 5.48 -5.00 3.11
N GLY A 120 5.34 -6.17 2.51
CA GLY A 120 4.80 -7.36 3.16
C GLY A 120 5.75 -8.54 3.12
N LEU A 121 6.03 -9.09 4.31
CA LEU A 121 6.69 -10.37 4.49
C LEU A 121 5.60 -11.42 4.72
N SER A 122 5.37 -12.28 3.74
CA SER A 122 4.44 -13.40 3.88
C SER A 122 5.09 -14.54 4.69
N VAL A 123 4.48 -14.92 5.80
CA VAL A 123 4.99 -16.02 6.64
C VAL A 123 4.95 -17.33 5.86
N SER A 124 3.83 -17.63 5.19
CA SER A 124 3.69 -18.88 4.41
C SER A 124 4.78 -19.01 3.36
N LYS A 125 4.96 -17.95 2.54
CA LYS A 125 6.01 -17.94 1.50
C LYS A 125 7.40 -18.06 2.10
N TYR A 126 7.66 -17.40 3.24
CA TYR A 126 8.95 -17.44 3.91
C TYR A 126 9.28 -18.83 4.45
N THR A 127 8.32 -19.48 5.11
CA THR A 127 8.52 -20.85 5.65
C THR A 127 8.65 -21.90 4.57
N GLU A 128 7.96 -21.75 3.44
CA GLU A 128 8.11 -22.65 2.29
C GLU A 128 9.51 -22.62 1.68
N THR A 129 10.14 -21.43 1.66
CA THR A 129 11.41 -21.19 0.96
C THR A 129 12.63 -21.46 1.86
N ASN A 130 12.51 -21.26 3.18
CA ASN A 130 13.64 -21.22 4.10
C ASN A 130 13.61 -22.36 5.14
N GLN A 131 13.25 -23.54 4.76
CA GLN A 131 13.24 -24.69 5.69
C GLN A 131 14.66 -25.23 5.98
N PRO A 132 14.94 -25.73 7.18
CA PRO A 132 14.04 -25.89 8.34
C PRO A 132 14.03 -24.65 9.25
N LEU A 133 12.88 -24.03 9.40
CA LEU A 133 12.67 -22.95 10.36
C LEU A 133 11.22 -22.94 10.88
N SER A 134 11.02 -22.36 12.05
CA SER A 134 9.72 -22.11 12.66
C SER A 134 9.44 -20.61 12.78
N VAL A 135 8.17 -20.25 12.69
CA VAL A 135 7.68 -18.90 12.97
C VAL A 135 6.60 -19.00 14.04
N GLU A 136 6.89 -18.43 15.20
CA GLU A 136 6.00 -18.39 16.34
C GLU A 136 5.35 -17.00 16.44
N SER A 137 4.09 -16.93 16.86
CA SER A 137 3.40 -15.67 17.09
C SER A 137 2.66 -15.68 18.42
N GLU A 138 2.85 -14.62 19.20
CA GLU A 138 2.11 -14.33 20.41
C GLU A 138 1.51 -12.92 20.30
N GLY A 139 0.22 -12.87 19.99
CA GLY A 139 -0.45 -11.60 19.65
C GLY A 139 0.15 -10.97 18.41
N ALA A 140 0.67 -9.74 18.54
CA ALA A 140 1.36 -9.02 17.46
C ALA A 140 2.89 -9.19 17.48
N HIS A 141 3.45 -9.94 18.42
CA HIS A 141 4.84 -10.35 18.38
C HIS A 141 5.01 -11.58 17.51
N VAL A 142 6.02 -11.56 16.65
CA VAL A 142 6.35 -12.69 15.77
C VAL A 142 7.85 -12.93 15.84
N GLU A 143 8.27 -14.18 16.02
CA GLU A 143 9.68 -14.57 16.00
C GLU A 143 9.91 -15.70 15.00
N ALA A 144 10.96 -15.59 14.22
CA ALA A 144 11.44 -16.66 13.36
C ALA A 144 12.73 -17.26 13.94
N LYS A 145 12.77 -18.58 14.03
CA LYS A 145 13.90 -19.34 14.59
C LYS A 145 14.34 -20.44 13.63
N SER A 146 15.60 -20.73 13.65
CA SER A 146 16.16 -21.89 12.98
C SER A 146 15.80 -23.16 13.77
N ASP A 147 15.21 -24.16 13.11
CA ASP A 147 14.86 -25.43 13.75
C ASP A 147 16.11 -26.29 14.06
N ARG A 148 17.27 -25.94 13.50
CA ARG A 148 18.51 -26.71 13.69
C ARG A 148 19.16 -26.46 15.04
N ASP A 149 19.16 -25.21 15.47
CA ASP A 149 19.88 -24.74 16.66
C ASP A 149 19.06 -23.82 17.55
N GLY A 150 17.81 -23.52 17.17
CA GLY A 150 16.92 -22.61 17.88
C GLY A 150 17.38 -21.14 17.81
N GLU A 151 18.37 -20.81 16.96
CA GLU A 151 18.86 -19.45 16.84
C GLU A 151 17.79 -18.52 16.28
N ALA A 152 17.60 -17.36 16.91
CA ALA A 152 16.68 -16.34 16.41
C ALA A 152 17.20 -15.75 15.10
N LEU A 153 16.33 -15.65 14.09
CA LEU A 153 16.64 -15.15 12.76
C LEU A 153 16.18 -13.72 12.57
N TRP A 154 14.96 -13.44 12.92
CA TRP A 154 14.36 -12.10 12.92
C TRP A 154 13.11 -12.09 13.80
N PHE A 155 12.66 -10.90 14.15
CA PHE A 155 11.39 -10.74 14.89
C PHE A 155 10.61 -9.52 14.40
N GLY A 156 9.34 -9.49 14.76
CA GLY A 156 8.43 -8.39 14.51
C GLY A 156 7.79 -7.90 15.79
N ASP A 157 7.73 -6.58 15.93
CA ASP A 157 7.09 -5.88 17.04
C ASP A 157 5.73 -5.31 16.66
N PRO A 158 4.83 -5.11 17.64
CA PRO A 158 3.54 -4.47 17.43
C PRO A 158 3.68 -3.09 16.79
N TYR A 159 2.94 -2.87 15.71
CA TYR A 159 2.93 -1.60 14.98
C TYR A 159 1.60 -1.42 14.24
N CYS A 160 0.82 -0.39 14.58
CA CYS A 160 -0.47 -0.09 13.96
C CYS A 160 -1.41 -1.32 13.86
N GLY A 161 -1.52 -2.09 14.94
CA GLY A 161 -2.35 -3.31 14.97
C GLY A 161 -1.81 -4.51 14.18
N CYS A 162 -0.58 -4.42 13.66
CA CYS A 162 0.12 -5.46 12.92
C CYS A 162 1.44 -5.81 13.62
N SER A 163 2.19 -6.75 13.06
CA SER A 163 3.57 -7.03 13.44
C SER A 163 4.52 -6.45 12.38
N ARG A 164 5.45 -5.58 12.78
CA ARG A 164 6.46 -4.99 11.89
C ARG A 164 7.83 -5.58 12.18
N VAL A 165 8.48 -6.10 11.14
CA VAL A 165 9.86 -6.61 11.22
C VAL A 165 10.80 -5.51 11.71
N VAL A 166 11.59 -5.81 12.72
CA VAL A 166 12.54 -4.87 13.32
C VAL A 166 13.82 -4.84 12.51
N LEU A 167 14.05 -3.72 11.85
CA LEU A 167 15.24 -3.49 11.04
C LEU A 167 16.39 -2.92 11.90
N THR A 168 17.61 -3.33 11.59
CA THR A 168 18.80 -2.75 12.23
C THR A 168 18.94 -1.28 11.86
N GLY A 169 19.32 -0.45 12.84
CA GLY A 169 19.55 0.98 12.64
C GLY A 169 18.27 1.82 12.52
N ASP A 170 17.09 1.25 12.73
CA ASP A 170 15.79 1.92 12.73
C ASP A 170 15.65 2.95 11.59
N PRO A 171 15.71 2.50 10.32
CA PRO A 171 15.69 3.41 9.18
C PRO A 171 14.38 4.18 9.14
N LYS A 172 14.48 5.51 8.92
CA LYS A 172 13.31 6.39 8.82
C LYS A 172 12.86 6.55 7.37
N GLY A 173 11.56 6.58 7.19
CA GLY A 173 10.94 6.76 5.88
C GLY A 173 9.46 7.12 6.00
N ASP A 174 8.74 7.03 4.86
CA ASP A 174 7.31 7.26 4.86
C ASP A 174 6.56 6.02 5.34
N SER A 175 5.73 6.20 6.36
CA SER A 175 4.73 5.22 6.75
C SER A 175 3.35 5.62 6.23
N TYR A 176 2.66 4.67 5.61
CA TYR A 176 1.28 4.83 5.13
C TYR A 176 0.27 4.04 5.95
N LEU A 177 0.74 3.44 7.05
CA LEU A 177 -0.10 2.77 8.03
C LEU A 177 -0.52 3.75 9.12
N ARG A 178 -1.77 3.60 9.58
CA ARG A 178 -2.35 4.40 10.66
C ARG A 178 -3.10 3.48 11.61
N ASP A 179 -3.08 3.80 12.90
CA ASP A 179 -3.64 2.97 13.98
C ASP A 179 -5.15 2.66 13.83
N GLU A 180 -5.88 3.50 13.13
CA GLU A 180 -7.34 3.39 13.00
C GLU A 180 -7.82 2.51 11.85
N GLN A 181 -6.91 1.95 11.04
CA GLN A 181 -7.29 1.21 9.84
C GLN A 181 -6.91 -0.26 9.93
N MET A 182 -7.89 -1.11 10.28
CA MET A 182 -7.83 -2.54 9.98
C MET A 182 -7.71 -2.71 8.47
N CYS A 183 -6.51 -2.99 7.98
CA CYS A 183 -6.26 -3.16 6.56
C CYS A 183 -5.98 -4.63 6.26
N ALA A 184 -6.63 -5.18 5.25
CA ALA A 184 -6.20 -6.43 4.65
C ALA A 184 -4.88 -6.17 3.89
N LEU A 185 -3.76 -6.45 4.56
CA LEU A 185 -2.42 -6.28 4.00
C LEU A 185 -1.90 -7.54 3.29
N SER A 186 -2.55 -8.68 3.54
CA SER A 186 -2.16 -9.95 2.92
C SER A 186 -2.45 -9.94 1.43
N VAL A 187 -1.47 -10.38 0.64
CA VAL A 187 -1.59 -10.57 -0.80
C VAL A 187 -1.69 -12.07 -1.08
N ILE A 188 -2.80 -12.45 -1.71
CA ILE A 188 -3.06 -13.83 -2.14
C ILE A 188 -3.22 -13.77 -3.66
N ALA A 189 -2.28 -14.39 -4.36
CA ALA A 189 -2.34 -14.56 -5.80
C ALA A 189 -2.89 -15.95 -6.13
N SER A 190 -3.76 -16.02 -7.13
CA SER A 190 -4.20 -17.32 -7.66
C SER A 190 -3.08 -17.96 -8.47
N PRO A 191 -3.11 -19.30 -8.67
CA PRO A 191 -2.16 -19.99 -9.54
C PRO A 191 -2.12 -19.37 -10.96
N GLU A 192 -3.26 -19.01 -11.52
CA GLU A 192 -3.36 -18.44 -12.86
C GLU A 192 -2.75 -17.01 -12.93
N GLU A 193 -2.87 -16.22 -11.85
CA GLU A 193 -2.24 -14.90 -11.78
C GLU A 193 -0.72 -15.05 -11.71
N LEU A 194 -0.23 -15.98 -10.88
CA LEU A 194 1.19 -16.28 -10.78
C LEU A 194 1.75 -16.77 -12.10
N ASP A 195 1.10 -17.72 -12.78
CA ASP A 195 1.53 -18.24 -14.08
C ASP A 195 1.64 -17.15 -15.14
N LYS A 196 0.66 -16.25 -15.20
CA LYS A 196 0.69 -15.08 -16.09
C LYS A 196 1.86 -14.14 -15.78
N LEU A 197 2.14 -13.89 -14.51
CA LEU A 197 3.25 -13.05 -14.11
C LEU A 197 4.59 -13.73 -14.38
N TRP A 198 4.74 -15.01 -14.04
CA TRP A 198 5.94 -15.79 -14.32
C TRP A 198 6.23 -15.93 -15.82
N SER A 199 5.20 -16.09 -16.66
CA SER A 199 5.40 -16.11 -18.11
C SER A 199 6.03 -14.81 -18.60
N ARG A 200 5.63 -13.65 -18.03
CA ARG A 200 6.24 -12.36 -18.36
C ARG A 200 7.67 -12.20 -17.85
N VAL A 201 7.97 -12.74 -16.66
CA VAL A 201 9.35 -12.78 -16.14
C VAL A 201 10.29 -13.53 -17.08
N ARG A 202 9.81 -14.60 -17.73
CA ARG A 202 10.57 -15.40 -18.69
C ARG A 202 10.76 -14.75 -20.06
N GLN A 203 9.96 -13.75 -20.40
CA GLN A 203 10.01 -13.04 -21.68
C GLN A 203 11.07 -11.92 -21.72
N TRP A 204 11.62 -11.54 -20.57
CA TRP A 204 12.62 -10.48 -20.40
C TRP A 204 13.92 -11.03 -19.82
#